data_bf7a6c00275fa0f249db037ca5a6cb53
#
_entry.id   bf7a6c00275fa0f249db037ca5a6cb53
#
_cell.length_a   1.000
_cell.length_b   1.000
_cell.length_c   1.000
_cell.angle_alpha   90.00
_cell.angle_beta   90.00
_cell.angle_gamma   90.00
#
_symmetry.space_group_name_H-M   'P 1'
#
loop_
_entity.id
_entity.type
_entity.pdbx_description
1 polymer ?
#
loop_
_entity_poly.entity_id
_entity_poly.type
_entity_poly.pdbx_seq_one_letter_code
_entity_poly.pdbx_strand_id
1 'polypeptide(L)'
;MKIWFLLFTTMVVALYAYEPLDSTDKKLEAEFEKHKVKEVYKGEIKIPNSYKKDEEGLYRDKFGKFVSNQQDFYVNFAGKYMIVTHSCGTSCYYRTVEDLSAGKSVKIEGMDKFDNTETRPLFKDSEMGGFAKLYTREDSDLLMARYVNFDTDVCKQEYFVLKTLKNGKKKLKRISKRTPCDTPIE
;
A
#
# COMPACT_ATOMS: atom_id res chain seq x y z
N MET A 1 10.38 -40.17 -51.34
CA MET A 1 10.89 -38.80 -51.11
C MET A 1 9.97 -38.19 -50.05
N LYS A 2 10.44 -38.17 -48.77
CA LYS A 2 9.66 -37.67 -47.62
C LYS A 2 10.18 -36.26 -47.27
N ILE A 3 9.32 -35.26 -47.48
CA ILE A 3 9.64 -33.86 -47.13
C ILE A 3 9.28 -33.68 -45.65
N TRP A 4 10.28 -33.42 -44.83
CA TRP A 4 10.15 -33.04 -43.46
C TRP A 4 9.88 -31.52 -43.38
N PHE A 5 8.66 -31.16 -42.95
CA PHE A 5 8.34 -29.80 -42.55
C PHE A 5 8.86 -29.56 -41.12
N LEU A 6 9.92 -28.82 -41.01
CA LEU A 6 10.40 -28.25 -39.73
C LEU A 6 9.54 -27.03 -39.39
N LEU A 7 8.60 -27.22 -38.46
CA LEU A 7 7.87 -26.13 -37.82
C LEU A 7 8.81 -25.42 -36.86
N PHE A 8 9.33 -24.26 -37.28
CA PHE A 8 9.95 -23.29 -36.38
C PHE A 8 8.86 -22.60 -35.58
N THR A 9 8.61 -23.03 -34.34
CA THR A 9 7.86 -22.25 -33.35
C THR A 9 8.75 -21.12 -32.87
N THR A 10 8.55 -19.93 -33.41
CA THR A 10 9.11 -18.70 -32.88
C THR A 10 8.47 -18.41 -31.54
N MET A 11 9.20 -18.68 -30.46
CA MET A 11 8.85 -18.29 -29.11
C MET A 11 8.96 -16.76 -29.03
N VAL A 12 7.82 -16.07 -29.16
CA VAL A 12 7.74 -14.63 -28.91
C VAL A 12 7.93 -14.45 -27.38
N VAL A 13 9.15 -14.18 -26.97
CA VAL A 13 9.42 -13.67 -25.63
C VAL A 13 8.86 -12.25 -25.61
N ALA A 14 7.68 -12.09 -25.01
CA ALA A 14 7.15 -10.78 -24.67
C ALA A 14 8.13 -10.15 -23.67
N LEU A 15 9.04 -9.33 -24.17
CA LEU A 15 9.79 -8.38 -23.38
C LEU A 15 8.73 -7.42 -22.82
N TYR A 16 8.35 -7.62 -21.58
CA TYR A 16 7.67 -6.56 -20.81
C TYR A 16 8.63 -5.39 -20.80
N ALA A 17 8.36 -4.43 -21.69
CA ALA A 17 9.09 -3.17 -21.69
C ALA A 17 8.88 -2.56 -20.30
N TYR A 18 9.98 -2.47 -19.55
CA TYR A 18 10.03 -1.69 -18.33
C TYR A 18 9.73 -0.25 -18.74
N GLU A 19 8.51 0.20 -18.46
CA GLU A 19 8.17 1.61 -18.69
C GLU A 19 9.10 2.45 -17.81
N PRO A 20 9.84 3.42 -18.39
CA PRO A 20 10.72 4.25 -17.60
C PRO A 20 9.88 5.00 -16.58
N LEU A 21 10.25 4.90 -15.29
CA LEU A 21 9.65 5.66 -14.21
C LEU A 21 9.49 7.12 -14.63
N ASP A 22 8.27 7.61 -14.56
CA ASP A 22 7.94 9.01 -14.82
C ASP A 22 8.74 9.94 -13.86
N SER A 23 8.81 11.23 -14.17
CA SER A 23 9.53 12.22 -13.37
C SER A 23 9.04 12.31 -11.91
N THR A 24 7.77 12.03 -11.68
CA THR A 24 7.12 12.00 -10.36
C THR A 24 7.58 10.80 -9.55
N ASP A 25 7.67 9.64 -10.17
CA ASP A 25 8.17 8.43 -9.54
C ASP A 25 9.63 8.60 -9.13
N LYS A 26 10.45 9.26 -9.95
CA LYS A 26 11.86 9.58 -9.60
C LYS A 26 11.96 10.49 -8.38
N LYS A 27 11.08 11.50 -8.27
CA LYS A 27 11.03 12.39 -7.10
C LYS A 27 10.61 11.63 -5.84
N LEU A 28 9.59 10.78 -5.94
CA LEU A 28 9.11 9.96 -4.84
C LEU A 28 10.19 8.94 -4.42
N GLU A 29 10.86 8.31 -5.36
CA GLU A 29 11.98 7.41 -5.08
C GLU A 29 13.11 8.12 -4.33
N ALA A 30 13.47 9.35 -4.74
CA ALA A 30 14.47 10.15 -4.04
C ALA A 30 14.04 10.50 -2.60
N GLU A 31 12.75 10.70 -2.36
CA GLU A 31 12.23 10.91 -0.99
C GLU A 31 12.29 9.62 -0.17
N PHE A 32 11.96 8.45 -0.73
CA PHE A 32 12.14 7.17 -0.04
C PHE A 32 13.59 6.91 0.36
N GLU A 33 14.55 7.24 -0.51
CA GLU A 33 15.98 7.08 -0.22
C GLU A 33 16.45 7.92 1.00
N LYS A 34 15.90 9.12 1.19
CA LYS A 34 16.21 9.97 2.35
C LYS A 34 15.68 9.40 3.68
N HIS A 35 14.72 8.50 3.60
CA HIS A 35 13.98 7.93 4.72
C HIS A 35 14.20 6.43 4.87
N LYS A 36 15.34 5.91 4.42
CA LYS A 36 15.67 4.49 4.57
C LYS A 36 15.70 4.05 6.02
N VAL A 37 15.13 2.87 6.26
CA VAL A 37 15.29 2.17 7.53
C VAL A 37 16.65 1.46 7.58
N LYS A 38 17.11 1.11 8.78
CA LYS A 38 18.40 0.43 8.95
C LYS A 38 18.37 -1.00 8.41
N GLU A 39 17.21 -1.66 8.47
CA GLU A 39 17.07 -3.07 8.12
C GLU A 39 15.65 -3.38 7.66
N VAL A 40 15.55 -4.24 6.66
CA VAL A 40 14.29 -4.85 6.23
C VAL A 40 14.26 -6.29 6.76
N TYR A 41 13.15 -6.67 7.38
CA TYR A 41 12.93 -8.00 7.91
C TYR A 41 12.90 -9.03 6.78
N LYS A 42 13.78 -10.02 6.86
CA LYS A 42 13.94 -11.12 5.89
C LYS A 42 13.62 -12.50 6.48
N GLY A 43 13.09 -12.53 7.70
CA GLY A 43 12.70 -13.76 8.35
C GLY A 43 11.37 -14.32 7.82
N GLU A 44 10.92 -15.41 8.41
CA GLU A 44 9.63 -16.01 8.10
C GLU A 44 8.49 -15.05 8.39
N ILE A 45 7.62 -14.84 7.40
CA ILE A 45 6.43 -13.96 7.53
C ILE A 45 5.42 -14.60 8.48
N LYS A 46 5.14 -13.88 9.56
CA LYS A 46 4.15 -14.27 10.57
C LYS A 46 2.84 -13.54 10.31
N ILE A 47 1.83 -14.27 9.83
CA ILE A 47 0.52 -13.71 9.55
C ILE A 47 -0.22 -13.48 10.87
N PRO A 48 -0.79 -12.30 11.12
CA PRO A 48 -1.52 -12.01 12.34
C PRO A 48 -2.73 -12.93 12.54
N ASN A 49 -3.00 -13.32 13.78
CA ASN A 49 -4.13 -14.19 14.15
C ASN A 49 -5.52 -13.55 13.88
N SER A 50 -5.57 -12.26 13.59
CA SER A 50 -6.78 -11.56 13.14
C SER A 50 -7.26 -12.02 11.76
N TYR A 51 -6.38 -12.63 10.96
CA TYR A 51 -6.71 -13.22 9.67
C TYR A 51 -6.95 -14.72 9.84
N LYS A 52 -8.05 -15.20 9.26
CA LYS A 52 -8.38 -16.64 9.25
C LYS A 52 -8.22 -17.17 7.84
N LYS A 53 -7.58 -18.32 7.74
CA LYS A 53 -7.49 -19.07 6.50
C LYS A 53 -8.80 -19.83 6.27
N ASP A 54 -9.40 -19.67 5.09
CA ASP A 54 -10.60 -20.42 4.71
C ASP A 54 -10.23 -21.79 4.09
N GLU A 55 -11.25 -22.54 3.66
CA GLU A 55 -11.09 -23.88 3.06
C GLU A 55 -10.31 -23.83 1.74
N GLU A 56 -10.35 -22.71 1.03
CA GLU A 56 -9.59 -22.51 -0.22
C GLU A 56 -8.14 -22.06 0.02
N GLY A 57 -7.78 -21.86 1.28
CA GLY A 57 -6.45 -21.39 1.67
C GLY A 57 -6.26 -19.88 1.60
N LEU A 58 -7.35 -19.12 1.43
CA LEU A 58 -7.35 -17.67 1.33
C LEU A 58 -7.51 -17.04 2.72
N TYR A 59 -6.83 -15.91 2.95
CA TYR A 59 -6.94 -15.20 4.21
C TYR A 59 -8.08 -14.20 4.19
N ARG A 60 -8.89 -14.25 5.24
CA ARG A 60 -10.03 -13.36 5.46
C ARG A 60 -9.84 -12.56 6.74
N ASP A 61 -10.32 -11.32 6.75
CA ASP A 61 -10.34 -10.48 7.93
C ASP A 61 -11.41 -10.94 8.95
N LYS A 62 -11.48 -10.24 10.07
CA LYS A 62 -12.47 -10.51 11.13
C LYS A 62 -13.93 -10.40 10.68
N PHE A 63 -14.21 -9.78 9.53
CA PHE A 63 -15.55 -9.66 8.95
C PHE A 63 -15.79 -10.69 7.84
N GLY A 64 -14.86 -11.64 7.62
CA GLY A 64 -14.94 -12.65 6.58
C GLY A 64 -14.64 -12.11 5.17
N LYS A 65 -14.17 -10.88 5.04
CA LYS A 65 -13.79 -10.30 3.74
C LYS A 65 -12.44 -10.87 3.30
N PHE A 66 -12.32 -11.16 2.01
CA PHE A 66 -11.05 -11.53 1.41
C PHE A 66 -10.03 -10.40 1.61
N VAL A 67 -8.84 -10.79 2.01
CA VAL A 67 -7.72 -9.87 2.21
C VAL A 67 -6.63 -10.17 1.19
N SER A 68 -6.19 -11.44 1.15
CA SER A 68 -5.00 -11.79 0.38
C SER A 68 -4.80 -13.31 0.33
N ASN A 69 -3.99 -13.78 -0.62
CA ASN A 69 -3.37 -15.08 -0.57
C ASN A 69 -2.18 -15.05 0.39
N GLN A 70 -1.71 -16.20 0.85
CA GLN A 70 -0.53 -16.25 1.72
C GLN A 70 0.71 -15.60 1.09
N GLN A 71 0.86 -15.71 -0.22
CA GLN A 71 1.97 -15.17 -0.99
C GLN A 71 1.99 -13.64 -1.07
N ASP A 72 0.84 -13.00 -0.80
CA ASP A 72 0.70 -11.55 -0.87
C ASP A 72 1.01 -10.86 0.47
N PHE A 73 1.30 -11.63 1.53
CA PHE A 73 1.80 -11.07 2.77
C PHE A 73 3.29 -10.80 2.64
N TYR A 74 3.62 -9.55 2.44
CA TYR A 74 5.02 -9.08 2.30
C TYR A 74 5.21 -7.74 3.00
N VAL A 75 6.44 -7.47 3.40
CA VAL A 75 6.79 -6.16 3.95
C VAL A 75 6.66 -5.11 2.87
N ASN A 76 5.82 -4.11 3.09
CA ASN A 76 5.63 -2.98 2.18
C ASN A 76 5.86 -1.62 2.85
N PHE A 77 6.23 -1.60 4.14
CA PHE A 77 6.42 -0.37 4.89
C PHE A 77 7.40 -0.54 6.07
N ALA A 78 8.29 0.43 6.22
CA ALA A 78 9.15 0.67 7.39
C ALA A 78 9.86 -0.59 7.93
N GLY A 79 10.38 -1.40 7.03
CA GLY A 79 11.28 -2.52 7.31
C GLY A 79 10.62 -3.80 7.79
N LYS A 80 9.39 -3.79 8.29
CA LYS A 80 8.73 -5.00 8.81
C LYS A 80 7.21 -4.95 8.84
N TYR A 81 6.62 -3.87 8.40
CA TYR A 81 5.18 -3.69 8.41
C TYR A 81 4.58 -3.96 7.04
N MET A 82 3.34 -4.39 7.06
CA MET A 82 2.45 -4.41 5.92
C MET A 82 1.26 -3.51 6.21
N ILE A 83 0.98 -2.56 5.34
CA ILE A 83 -0.27 -1.79 5.36
C ILE A 83 -1.27 -2.55 4.50
N VAL A 84 -2.40 -2.91 5.08
CA VAL A 84 -3.50 -3.63 4.42
C VAL A 84 -4.70 -2.70 4.32
N THR A 85 -5.27 -2.59 3.11
CA THR A 85 -6.52 -1.87 2.89
C THR A 85 -7.68 -2.86 2.87
N HIS A 86 -8.69 -2.60 3.67
CA HIS A 86 -9.90 -3.41 3.78
C HIS A 86 -11.07 -2.67 3.18
N SER A 87 -11.92 -3.39 2.44
CA SER A 87 -13.18 -2.85 1.95
C SER A 87 -14.28 -3.05 2.97
N CYS A 88 -15.08 -2.03 3.22
CA CYS A 88 -16.30 -2.11 4.05
C CYS A 88 -17.58 -1.79 3.25
N GLY A 89 -17.49 -1.67 1.93
CA GLY A 89 -18.61 -1.39 1.02
C GLY A 89 -18.20 -0.48 -0.13
N THR A 90 -19.18 0.01 -0.87
CA THR A 90 -18.92 0.96 -1.96
C THR A 90 -18.28 2.23 -1.42
N SER A 91 -17.14 2.61 -1.96
CA SER A 91 -16.33 3.77 -1.51
C SER A 91 -15.95 3.76 -0.02
N CYS A 92 -16.18 2.64 0.68
CA CYS A 92 -15.82 2.47 2.07
C CYS A 92 -14.57 1.62 2.20
N TYR A 93 -13.56 2.13 2.93
CA TYR A 93 -12.35 1.39 3.23
C TYR A 93 -11.70 1.87 4.53
N TYR A 94 -10.99 0.97 5.16
CA TYR A 94 -10.14 1.26 6.32
C TYR A 94 -8.81 0.50 6.18
N ARG A 95 -7.83 0.89 6.99
CA ARG A 95 -6.51 0.29 6.93
C ARG A 95 -6.08 -0.29 8.27
N THR A 96 -5.39 -1.40 8.18
CA THR A 96 -4.64 -1.96 9.29
C THR A 96 -3.14 -1.98 8.99
N VAL A 97 -2.34 -2.06 10.03
CA VAL A 97 -0.90 -2.22 9.91
C VAL A 97 -0.48 -3.47 10.66
N GLU A 98 0.18 -4.35 9.93
CA GLU A 98 0.59 -5.65 10.43
C GLU A 98 2.10 -5.69 10.62
N ASP A 99 2.56 -6.06 11.83
CA ASP A 99 3.96 -6.37 12.10
C ASP A 99 4.22 -7.84 11.71
N LEU A 100 4.74 -8.06 10.51
CA LEU A 100 4.97 -9.39 9.95
C LEU A 100 6.12 -10.13 10.64
N SER A 101 6.98 -9.43 11.39
CA SER A 101 8.01 -10.05 12.21
C SER A 101 7.45 -10.64 13.51
N ALA A 102 6.37 -10.06 14.02
CA ALA A 102 5.74 -10.43 15.28
C ALA A 102 4.39 -11.16 15.11
N GLY A 103 3.81 -11.20 13.90
CA GLY A 103 2.51 -11.83 13.63
C GLY A 103 1.35 -11.14 14.34
N LYS A 104 1.33 -9.81 14.36
CA LYS A 104 0.29 -9.05 15.07
C LYS A 104 -0.03 -7.72 14.41
N SER A 105 -1.28 -7.29 14.54
CA SER A 105 -1.69 -5.94 14.17
C SER A 105 -1.10 -4.89 15.12
N VAL A 106 -0.70 -3.76 14.57
CA VAL A 106 -0.10 -2.66 15.32
C VAL A 106 -0.89 -1.38 15.12
N LYS A 107 -1.23 -0.71 16.20
CA LYS A 107 -1.84 0.62 16.14
C LYS A 107 -0.78 1.67 15.86
N ILE A 108 -0.90 2.37 14.72
CA ILE A 108 -0.09 3.54 14.39
C ILE A 108 -0.99 4.77 14.49
N GLU A 109 -0.67 5.69 15.41
CA GLU A 109 -1.42 6.93 15.57
C GLU A 109 -1.38 7.76 14.28
N GLY A 110 -2.53 8.17 13.79
CA GLY A 110 -2.70 8.94 12.56
C GLY A 110 -2.82 8.10 11.29
N MET A 111 -2.84 6.76 11.35
CA MET A 111 -3.14 5.92 10.20
C MET A 111 -4.62 6.04 9.78
N ASP A 112 -5.51 6.17 10.75
CA ASP A 112 -6.95 6.28 10.58
C ASP A 112 -7.43 7.51 9.80
N LYS A 113 -6.57 8.50 9.60
CA LYS A 113 -6.90 9.69 8.77
C LYS A 113 -6.98 9.39 7.26
N PHE A 114 -6.49 8.24 6.84
CA PHE A 114 -6.56 7.80 5.45
C PHE A 114 -7.76 6.89 5.18
N ASP A 115 -8.53 6.54 6.20
CA ASP A 115 -9.73 5.74 6.07
C ASP A 115 -10.86 6.58 5.46
N ASN A 116 -11.76 5.92 4.73
CA ASN A 116 -13.01 6.49 4.26
C ASN A 116 -14.14 5.58 4.71
N THR A 117 -14.80 5.95 5.81
CA THR A 117 -15.88 5.19 6.42
C THR A 117 -17.07 6.13 6.69
N GLU A 118 -18.25 5.58 6.94
CA GLU A 118 -19.44 6.37 7.27
C GLU A 118 -19.21 7.32 8.46
N THR A 119 -18.43 6.86 9.45
CA THR A 119 -18.12 7.68 10.65
C THR A 119 -16.95 8.64 10.44
N ARG A 120 -16.16 8.43 9.39
CA ARG A 120 -14.98 9.22 9.06
C ARG A 120 -14.84 9.35 7.54
N PRO A 121 -15.71 10.13 6.88
CA PRO A 121 -15.57 10.35 5.45
C PRO A 121 -14.28 11.15 5.16
N LEU A 122 -13.54 10.72 4.14
CA LEU A 122 -12.30 11.38 3.73
C LEU A 122 -12.58 12.79 3.16
N PHE A 123 -13.72 12.94 2.50
CA PHE A 123 -14.24 14.20 1.95
C PHE A 123 -15.69 14.37 2.40
N LYS A 124 -15.95 15.29 3.33
CA LYS A 124 -17.27 15.48 3.93
C LYS A 124 -18.31 16.03 2.95
N ASP A 125 -17.86 16.81 1.98
CA ASP A 125 -18.72 17.52 1.03
C ASP A 125 -18.73 16.84 -0.35
N SER A 126 -18.34 15.56 -0.44
CA SER A 126 -18.30 14.79 -1.67
C SER A 126 -19.44 13.79 -1.72
N GLU A 127 -20.31 13.90 -2.74
CA GLU A 127 -21.41 12.94 -2.96
C GLU A 127 -20.90 11.59 -3.45
N MET A 128 -19.88 11.57 -4.30
CA MET A 128 -19.25 10.35 -4.81
C MET A 128 -18.14 9.83 -3.91
N GLY A 129 -17.74 10.63 -2.91
CA GLY A 129 -16.64 10.28 -2.02
C GLY A 129 -15.27 10.53 -2.63
N GLY A 130 -14.31 9.79 -2.16
CA GLY A 130 -12.92 9.87 -2.60
C GLY A 130 -12.07 8.77 -2.00
N PHE A 131 -10.81 8.76 -2.34
CA PHE A 131 -9.89 7.78 -1.75
C PHE A 131 -8.53 8.41 -1.41
N ALA A 132 -7.82 7.77 -0.48
CA ALA A 132 -6.43 8.03 -0.22
C ALA A 132 -5.59 6.87 -0.77
N LYS A 133 -4.80 7.11 -1.81
CA LYS A 133 -3.79 6.16 -2.30
C LYS A 133 -2.53 6.36 -1.47
N LEU A 134 -2.04 5.28 -0.86
CA LEU A 134 -0.81 5.30 -0.07
C LEU A 134 0.32 4.73 -0.89
N TYR A 135 1.44 5.41 -0.90
CA TYR A 135 2.68 4.97 -1.51
C TYR A 135 3.68 4.74 -0.39
N THR A 136 4.17 3.54 -0.33
CA THR A 136 5.12 3.08 0.69
C THR A 136 6.19 2.22 0.04
N ARG A 137 7.29 2.01 0.75
CA ARG A 137 8.35 1.12 0.32
C ARG A 137 8.85 0.30 1.51
N GLU A 138 9.21 -0.96 1.29
CA GLU A 138 9.61 -1.88 2.34
C GLU A 138 10.79 -1.36 3.17
N ASP A 139 11.74 -0.69 2.54
CA ASP A 139 12.97 -0.20 3.14
C ASP A 139 12.90 1.27 3.57
N SER A 140 11.70 1.88 3.63
CA SER A 140 11.54 3.29 4.01
C SER A 140 10.48 3.51 5.07
N ASP A 141 10.75 4.40 6.04
CA ASP A 141 9.78 4.87 7.03
C ASP A 141 8.89 6.01 6.51
N LEU A 142 9.06 6.40 5.22
CA LEU A 142 8.25 7.39 4.54
C LEU A 142 6.93 6.77 4.05
N LEU A 143 5.86 7.54 4.17
CA LEU A 143 4.56 7.28 3.56
C LEU A 143 4.13 8.55 2.83
N MET A 144 3.85 8.46 1.54
CA MET A 144 3.17 9.51 0.79
C MET A 144 1.69 9.14 0.63
N ALA A 145 0.81 10.08 0.94
CA ALA A 145 -0.63 9.94 0.71
C ALA A 145 -1.08 10.89 -0.40
N ARG A 146 -1.78 10.35 -1.40
CA ARG A 146 -2.53 11.12 -2.40
C ARG A 146 -4.02 11.02 -2.08
N TYR A 147 -4.67 12.15 -2.00
CA TYR A 147 -6.11 12.27 -1.74
C TYR A 147 -6.79 12.69 -3.02
N VAL A 148 -7.69 11.85 -3.50
CA VAL A 148 -8.46 12.06 -4.72
C VAL A 148 -9.91 12.31 -4.35
N ASN A 149 -10.47 13.42 -4.80
CA ASN A 149 -11.88 13.71 -4.69
C ASN A 149 -12.52 13.46 -6.06
N PHE A 150 -13.49 12.54 -6.13
CA PHE A 150 -14.12 12.13 -7.39
C PHE A 150 -15.06 13.19 -7.98
N ASP A 151 -15.65 14.08 -7.14
CA ASP A 151 -16.59 15.07 -7.62
C ASP A 151 -15.88 16.28 -8.27
N THR A 152 -14.68 16.58 -7.77
CA THR A 152 -13.95 17.80 -8.19
C THR A 152 -12.71 17.48 -9.03
N ASP A 153 -12.39 16.21 -9.19
CA ASP A 153 -11.16 15.72 -9.86
C ASP A 153 -9.88 16.37 -9.29
N VAL A 154 -9.94 16.74 -8.01
CA VAL A 154 -8.82 17.38 -7.32
C VAL A 154 -7.98 16.33 -6.63
N CYS A 155 -6.69 16.31 -6.96
CA CYS A 155 -5.69 15.54 -6.25
C CYS A 155 -4.83 16.45 -5.36
N LYS A 156 -4.62 15.99 -4.11
CA LYS A 156 -3.67 16.60 -3.17
C LYS A 156 -2.76 15.52 -2.59
N GLN A 157 -1.52 15.88 -2.29
CA GLN A 157 -0.56 14.95 -1.69
C GLN A 157 0.13 15.54 -0.47
N GLU A 158 0.55 14.67 0.44
CA GLU A 158 1.36 15.02 1.62
C GLU A 158 2.21 13.84 2.08
N TYR A 159 3.28 14.14 2.82
CA TYR A 159 4.27 13.16 3.25
C TYR A 159 4.28 13.02 4.76
N PHE A 160 4.46 11.79 5.21
CA PHE A 160 4.53 11.39 6.61
C PHE A 160 5.72 10.48 6.84
N VAL A 161 6.26 10.52 8.05
CA VAL A 161 7.32 9.61 8.49
C VAL A 161 6.86 8.88 9.74
N LEU A 162 7.11 7.57 9.78
CA LEU A 162 6.83 6.76 10.95
C LEU A 162 7.84 7.06 12.05
N LYS A 163 7.36 7.50 13.21
CA LYS A 163 8.18 7.75 14.40
C LYS A 163 7.81 6.80 15.53
N THR A 164 8.82 6.34 16.24
CA THR A 164 8.65 5.66 17.52
C THR A 164 8.77 6.69 18.63
N LEU A 165 7.73 6.82 19.43
CA LEU A 165 7.69 7.71 20.58
C LEU A 165 8.48 7.09 21.77
N LYS A 166 8.81 7.89 22.78
CA LYS A 166 9.55 7.44 23.98
C LYS A 166 8.87 6.30 24.72
N ASN A 167 7.53 6.22 24.66
CA ASN A 167 6.73 5.15 25.27
C ASN A 167 6.56 3.92 24.36
N GLY A 168 7.31 3.80 23.26
CA GLY A 168 7.25 2.70 22.30
C GLY A 168 6.08 2.76 21.31
N LYS A 169 5.13 3.69 21.47
CA LYS A 169 4.03 3.86 20.52
C LYS A 169 4.53 4.36 19.17
N LYS A 170 3.83 3.98 18.10
CA LYS A 170 4.12 4.40 16.75
C LYS A 170 3.17 5.52 16.33
N LYS A 171 3.71 6.51 15.61
CA LYS A 171 2.95 7.67 15.12
C LYS A 171 3.43 8.09 13.74
N LEU A 172 2.49 8.42 12.86
CA LEU A 172 2.78 9.11 11.61
C LEU A 172 2.92 10.62 11.87
N LYS A 173 4.13 11.13 11.66
CA LYS A 173 4.41 12.57 11.74
C LYS A 173 4.39 13.15 10.34
N ARG A 174 3.50 14.11 10.07
CA ARG A 174 3.51 14.86 8.83
C ARG A 174 4.78 15.70 8.72
N ILE A 175 5.43 15.66 7.56
CA ILE A 175 6.68 16.36 7.27
C ILE A 175 6.56 17.35 6.11
N SER A 176 5.45 17.34 5.36
CA SER A 176 5.16 18.31 4.31
C SER A 176 3.83 19.03 4.53
N LYS A 177 3.65 20.18 3.89
CA LYS A 177 2.32 20.74 3.69
C LYS A 177 1.57 19.91 2.65
N ARG A 178 0.24 19.96 2.66
CA ARG A 178 -0.60 19.38 1.62
C ARG A 178 -0.50 20.24 0.36
N THR A 179 -0.07 19.67 -0.74
CA THR A 179 0.11 20.33 -2.05
C THR A 179 -0.75 19.65 -3.10
N PRO A 180 -1.04 20.28 -4.25
CA PRO A 180 -1.56 19.57 -5.42
C PRO A 180 -0.64 18.38 -5.77
N CYS A 181 -1.20 17.35 -6.41
CA CYS A 181 -0.38 16.22 -6.89
C CYS A 181 0.56 16.68 -8.01
N ASP A 182 1.75 16.12 -8.05
CA ASP A 182 2.76 16.46 -9.06
C ASP A 182 2.36 15.95 -10.47
N THR A 183 1.51 14.90 -10.54
CA THR A 183 0.94 14.36 -11.79
C THR A 183 -0.56 14.22 -11.68
N PRO A 184 -1.30 14.34 -12.82
CA PRO A 184 -2.70 13.94 -12.89
C PRO A 184 -2.89 12.48 -12.42
N ILE A 185 -4.10 12.14 -12.04
CA ILE A 185 -4.47 10.77 -11.68
C ILE A 185 -4.88 10.10 -12.99
N GLU A 186 -4.18 9.04 -13.35
CA GLU A 186 -4.63 8.10 -14.37
C GLU A 186 -5.61 7.11 -13.79
#